data_9774b90e38a6a19b9d33fedc293ed574
#
_entry.id   9774b90e38a6a19b9d33fedc293ed574
#
_cell.length_a   1.000
_cell.length_b   1.000
_cell.length_c   1.000
_cell.angle_alpha   90.00
_cell.angle_beta   90.00
_cell.angle_gamma   90.00
#
_symmetry.space_group_name_H-M   'P 1'
#
loop_
_entity.id
_entity.type
_entity.pdbx_description
1 polymer ?
#
loop_
_entity_poly.entity_id
_entity_poly.type
_entity_poly.pdbx_seq_one_letter_code
_entity_poly.pdbx_strand_id
1 'polypeptide(L)'
;MANVAKLRERARVLEQKDQWKEALDVYLQVVEEAPEEVEVGLWNRIGDLHIRLGQADRAVEAYDRAVDAYAEAGLHNNAIALCRKILRIAPARASVYLKLGQISAAHGFLADARQNFLEYAQRMQRAGQLDASFAALEEFADLSPDDTEVRVLLAEQLAAHGHADRAVEQLLTLRDHQRSRGDEEGAETTQQRVLALDPHADLSSRRTAVRAGGARPEEEFGYQEGEGQEG
;
A
#
# COMPACT_ATOMS: atom_id res chain seq x y z
N MET A 1 2.90 19.12 -26.28
CA MET A 1 1.53 18.60 -26.54
C MET A 1 1.33 18.01 -27.94
N ALA A 2 1.49 18.75 -29.04
CA ALA A 2 1.25 18.20 -30.41
C ALA A 2 2.19 17.02 -30.78
N ASN A 3 3.39 16.93 -30.22
CA ASN A 3 4.35 15.85 -30.51
C ASN A 3 3.95 14.54 -29.81
N VAL A 4 3.57 14.61 -28.53
CA VAL A 4 3.16 13.45 -27.71
C VAL A 4 1.93 12.74 -28.29
N ALA A 5 0.91 13.52 -28.72
CA ALA A 5 -0.27 12.94 -29.37
C ALA A 5 0.07 12.20 -30.68
N LYS A 6 1.01 12.75 -31.48
CA LYS A 6 1.48 12.07 -32.71
C LYS A 6 2.26 10.80 -32.40
N LEU A 7 3.11 10.82 -31.36
CA LEU A 7 3.87 9.63 -30.93
C LEU A 7 2.92 8.54 -30.46
N ARG A 8 1.91 8.86 -29.65
CA ARG A 8 0.91 7.90 -29.20
C ARG A 8 0.15 7.28 -30.38
N GLU A 9 -0.28 8.09 -31.32
CA GLU A 9 -1.00 7.59 -32.51
C GLU A 9 -0.06 6.69 -33.35
N ARG A 10 1.19 7.10 -33.55
CA ARG A 10 2.20 6.26 -34.22
C ARG A 10 2.36 4.90 -33.52
N ALA A 11 2.48 4.90 -32.19
CA ALA A 11 2.63 3.65 -31.44
C ALA A 11 1.41 2.73 -31.61
N ARG A 12 0.17 3.29 -31.57
CA ARG A 12 -1.06 2.53 -31.82
C ARG A 12 -1.10 1.90 -33.23
N VAL A 13 -0.68 2.66 -34.24
CA VAL A 13 -0.59 2.14 -35.64
C VAL A 13 0.44 1.00 -35.73
N LEU A 14 1.55 1.12 -35.02
CA LEU A 14 2.59 0.06 -34.97
C LEU A 14 2.05 -1.20 -34.28
N GLU A 15 1.32 -1.07 -33.18
CA GLU A 15 0.64 -2.19 -32.54
C GLU A 15 -0.35 -2.90 -33.48
N GLN A 16 -1.16 -2.14 -34.23
CA GLN A 16 -2.09 -2.72 -35.19
C GLN A 16 -1.42 -3.53 -36.33
N LYS A 17 -0.13 -3.25 -36.56
CA LYS A 17 0.70 -3.94 -37.53
C LYS A 17 1.57 -5.06 -36.93
N ASP A 18 1.31 -5.41 -35.65
CA ASP A 18 2.09 -6.37 -34.88
C ASP A 18 3.58 -6.01 -34.74
N GLN A 19 3.93 -4.74 -34.94
CA GLN A 19 5.28 -4.21 -34.79
C GLN A 19 5.54 -3.84 -33.31
N TRP A 20 5.58 -4.89 -32.46
CA TRP A 20 5.57 -4.73 -30.99
C TRP A 20 6.79 -4.02 -30.45
N LYS A 21 7.96 -4.26 -31.02
CA LYS A 21 9.20 -3.63 -30.58
C LYS A 21 9.20 -2.14 -30.89
N GLU A 22 8.88 -1.78 -32.13
CA GLU A 22 8.82 -0.39 -32.57
C GLU A 22 7.72 0.40 -31.83
N ALA A 23 6.59 -0.25 -31.53
CA ALA A 23 5.53 0.34 -30.73
C ALA A 23 6.00 0.63 -29.30
N LEU A 24 6.71 -0.34 -28.70
CA LEU A 24 7.30 -0.19 -27.37
C LEU A 24 8.30 0.97 -27.33
N ASP A 25 9.21 1.03 -28.29
CA ASP A 25 10.23 2.09 -28.37
C ASP A 25 9.56 3.47 -28.43
N VAL A 26 8.48 3.62 -29.20
CA VAL A 26 7.73 4.88 -29.28
C VAL A 26 6.99 5.22 -27.97
N TYR A 27 6.40 4.23 -27.28
CA TYR A 27 5.77 4.49 -25.98
C TYR A 27 6.79 4.87 -24.90
N LEU A 28 7.96 4.25 -24.90
CA LEU A 28 9.04 4.63 -23.98
C LEU A 28 9.53 6.05 -24.27
N GLN A 29 9.61 6.46 -25.56
CA GLN A 29 9.89 7.83 -25.93
C GLN A 29 8.85 8.81 -25.39
N VAL A 30 7.54 8.46 -25.41
CA VAL A 30 6.49 9.29 -24.80
C VAL A 30 6.72 9.48 -23.30
N VAL A 31 7.09 8.40 -22.58
CA VAL A 31 7.37 8.48 -21.15
C VAL A 31 8.58 9.35 -20.83
N GLU A 32 9.60 9.31 -21.70
CA GLU A 32 10.84 10.08 -21.52
C GLU A 32 10.67 11.57 -21.86
N GLU A 33 9.98 11.89 -22.98
CA GLU A 33 9.81 13.25 -23.45
C GLU A 33 8.75 14.05 -22.68
N ALA A 34 7.73 13.37 -22.13
CA ALA A 34 6.61 14.02 -21.46
C ALA A 34 6.07 13.20 -20.28
N PRO A 35 6.86 13.04 -19.22
CA PRO A 35 6.47 12.26 -18.05
C PRO A 35 5.18 12.76 -17.38
N GLU A 36 4.94 14.07 -17.40
CA GLU A 36 3.74 14.73 -16.86
C GLU A 36 2.46 14.41 -17.67
N GLU A 37 2.61 14.02 -18.93
CA GLU A 37 1.49 13.71 -19.83
C GLU A 37 1.24 12.20 -19.96
N VAL A 38 1.90 11.37 -19.13
CA VAL A 38 1.73 9.91 -19.18
C VAL A 38 0.33 9.54 -18.73
N GLU A 39 -0.46 8.97 -19.64
CA GLU A 39 -1.79 8.43 -19.30
C GLU A 39 -1.67 7.28 -18.30
N VAL A 40 -2.57 7.22 -17.32
CA VAL A 40 -2.57 6.20 -16.24
C VAL A 40 -2.44 4.77 -16.78
N GLY A 41 -3.03 4.47 -17.95
CA GLY A 41 -2.97 3.16 -18.60
C GLY A 41 -1.72 2.86 -19.44
N LEU A 42 -0.82 3.85 -19.65
CA LEU A 42 0.31 3.68 -20.56
C LEU A 42 1.29 2.60 -20.08
N TRP A 43 1.61 2.60 -18.78
CA TRP A 43 2.49 1.59 -18.20
C TRP A 43 1.93 0.17 -18.29
N ASN A 44 0.60 -0.01 -18.17
CA ASN A 44 -0.03 -1.31 -18.42
C ASN A 44 0.18 -1.76 -19.89
N ARG A 45 0.02 -0.83 -20.83
CA ARG A 45 0.24 -1.11 -22.27
C ARG A 45 1.69 -1.46 -22.58
N ILE A 46 2.66 -0.74 -21.99
CA ILE A 46 4.08 -1.07 -22.06
C ILE A 46 4.35 -2.49 -21.54
N GLY A 47 3.75 -2.84 -20.38
CA GLY A 47 3.83 -4.18 -19.82
C GLY A 47 3.28 -5.26 -20.76
N ASP A 48 2.14 -5.01 -21.43
CA ASP A 48 1.56 -5.92 -22.41
C ASP A 48 2.49 -6.15 -23.62
N LEU A 49 3.16 -5.11 -24.09
CA LEU A 49 4.14 -5.21 -25.17
C LEU A 49 5.37 -6.02 -24.75
N HIS A 50 5.87 -5.82 -23.51
CA HIS A 50 6.95 -6.65 -22.96
C HIS A 50 6.58 -8.13 -22.90
N ILE A 51 5.31 -8.46 -22.52
CA ILE A 51 4.83 -9.86 -22.55
C ILE A 51 4.85 -10.42 -23.97
N ARG A 52 4.37 -9.67 -24.97
CA ARG A 52 4.40 -10.10 -26.37
C ARG A 52 5.82 -10.33 -26.89
N LEU A 53 6.79 -9.61 -26.36
CA LEU A 53 8.21 -9.74 -26.69
C LEU A 53 8.93 -10.80 -25.83
N GLY A 54 8.22 -11.54 -24.96
CA GLY A 54 8.82 -12.56 -24.08
C GLY A 54 9.66 -12.00 -22.93
N GLN A 55 9.53 -10.73 -22.61
CA GLN A 55 10.31 -10.01 -21.60
C GLN A 55 9.55 -9.91 -20.28
N ALA A 56 9.33 -11.05 -19.62
CA ALA A 56 8.47 -11.15 -18.43
C ALA A 56 8.89 -10.22 -17.28
N ASP A 57 10.18 -10.13 -16.97
CA ASP A 57 10.66 -9.27 -15.86
C ASP A 57 10.38 -7.79 -16.12
N ARG A 58 10.64 -7.32 -17.35
CA ARG A 58 10.33 -5.93 -17.74
C ARG A 58 8.84 -5.66 -17.75
N ALA A 59 8.03 -6.66 -18.12
CA ALA A 59 6.59 -6.54 -18.05
C ALA A 59 6.11 -6.34 -16.61
N VAL A 60 6.66 -7.11 -15.66
CA VAL A 60 6.34 -6.97 -14.23
C VAL A 60 6.73 -5.59 -13.71
N GLU A 61 7.89 -5.05 -14.10
CA GLU A 61 8.30 -3.69 -13.72
C GLU A 61 7.35 -2.61 -14.27
N ALA A 62 6.92 -2.76 -15.52
CA ALA A 62 5.98 -1.82 -16.14
C ALA A 62 4.59 -1.92 -15.48
N TYR A 63 4.11 -3.13 -15.22
CA TYR A 63 2.84 -3.32 -14.51
C TYR A 63 2.88 -2.79 -13.08
N ASP A 64 4.01 -2.90 -12.38
CA ASP A 64 4.18 -2.38 -11.02
C ASP A 64 4.01 -0.85 -10.99
N ARG A 65 4.60 -0.14 -11.98
CA ARG A 65 4.38 1.30 -12.17
C ARG A 65 2.92 1.64 -12.52
N ALA A 66 2.27 0.79 -13.33
CA ALA A 66 0.87 0.97 -13.65
C ALA A 66 -0.04 0.75 -12.42
N VAL A 67 0.29 -0.19 -11.53
CA VAL A 67 -0.43 -0.38 -10.25
C VAL A 67 -0.38 0.89 -9.43
N ASP A 68 0.80 1.47 -9.26
CA ASP A 68 0.98 2.70 -8.49
C ASP A 68 0.16 3.86 -9.10
N ALA A 69 0.26 4.06 -10.42
CA ALA A 69 -0.50 5.10 -11.13
C ALA A 69 -2.03 4.90 -11.03
N TYR A 70 -2.52 3.66 -11.12
CA TYR A 70 -3.95 3.38 -10.93
C TYR A 70 -4.39 3.62 -9.49
N ALA A 71 -3.58 3.24 -8.49
CA ALA A 71 -3.89 3.45 -7.08
C ALA A 71 -3.94 4.95 -6.74
N GLU A 72 -2.98 5.74 -7.20
CA GLU A 72 -2.93 7.20 -7.03
C GLU A 72 -4.12 7.90 -7.71
N ALA A 73 -4.56 7.39 -8.84
CA ALA A 73 -5.75 7.89 -9.55
C ALA A 73 -7.09 7.41 -8.92
N GLY A 74 -7.08 6.65 -7.82
CA GLY A 74 -8.28 6.08 -7.20
C GLY A 74 -8.93 4.95 -8.00
N LEU A 75 -8.26 4.44 -9.04
CA LEU A 75 -8.75 3.37 -9.90
C LEU A 75 -8.42 1.99 -9.29
N HIS A 76 -8.85 1.76 -8.05
CA HIS A 76 -8.47 0.61 -7.22
C HIS A 76 -8.74 -0.73 -7.90
N ASN A 77 -9.89 -0.89 -8.58
CA ASN A 77 -10.23 -2.13 -9.29
C ASN A 77 -9.22 -2.47 -10.39
N ASN A 78 -8.74 -1.44 -11.12
CA ASN A 78 -7.71 -1.61 -12.15
C ASN A 78 -6.37 -2.02 -11.53
N ALA A 79 -5.97 -1.37 -10.43
CA ALA A 79 -4.77 -1.70 -9.69
C ALA A 79 -4.81 -3.13 -9.15
N ILE A 80 -5.92 -3.56 -8.53
CA ILE A 80 -6.12 -4.94 -8.03
C ILE A 80 -6.02 -5.97 -9.17
N ALA A 81 -6.71 -5.72 -10.29
CA ALA A 81 -6.66 -6.60 -11.45
C ALA A 81 -5.23 -6.76 -12.00
N LEU A 82 -4.47 -5.67 -11.99
CA LEU A 82 -3.09 -5.66 -12.46
C LEU A 82 -2.13 -6.35 -11.49
N CYS A 83 -2.29 -6.18 -10.19
CA CYS A 83 -1.57 -6.97 -9.18
C CYS A 83 -1.79 -8.48 -9.38
N ARG A 84 -3.05 -8.90 -9.58
CA ARG A 84 -3.37 -10.30 -9.90
C ARG A 84 -2.71 -10.78 -11.20
N LYS A 85 -2.58 -9.89 -12.20
CA LYS A 85 -1.86 -10.18 -13.45
C LYS A 85 -0.36 -10.38 -13.19
N ILE A 86 0.26 -9.54 -12.36
CA ILE A 86 1.66 -9.69 -11.94
C ILE A 86 1.87 -11.03 -11.24
N LEU A 87 0.99 -11.40 -10.30
CA LEU A 87 1.11 -12.67 -9.56
C LEU A 87 0.98 -13.91 -10.45
N ARG A 88 0.31 -13.84 -11.60
CA ARG A 88 0.30 -14.94 -12.58
C ARG A 88 1.63 -15.08 -13.30
N ILE A 89 2.40 -14.03 -13.46
CA ILE A 89 3.70 -14.00 -14.12
C ILE A 89 4.82 -14.31 -13.11
N ALA A 90 4.75 -13.68 -11.94
CA ALA A 90 5.74 -13.76 -10.88
C ALA A 90 5.09 -14.09 -9.52
N PRO A 91 4.64 -15.33 -9.28
CA PRO A 91 3.90 -15.71 -8.08
C PRO A 91 4.72 -15.62 -6.79
N ALA A 92 6.05 -15.61 -6.90
CA ALA A 92 6.95 -15.48 -5.76
C ALA A 92 7.11 -14.02 -5.27
N ARG A 93 6.64 -13.01 -6.02
CA ARG A 93 6.86 -11.59 -5.71
C ARG A 93 6.00 -11.13 -4.53
N ALA A 94 6.56 -11.25 -3.34
CA ALA A 94 5.86 -10.95 -2.08
C ALA A 94 5.33 -9.52 -2.01
N SER A 95 6.08 -8.52 -2.49
CA SER A 95 5.67 -7.10 -2.47
C SER A 95 4.31 -6.82 -3.11
N VAL A 96 3.87 -7.65 -4.06
CA VAL A 96 2.57 -7.49 -4.72
C VAL A 96 1.41 -7.81 -3.76
N TYR A 97 1.59 -8.74 -2.82
CA TYR A 97 0.59 -9.03 -1.80
C TYR A 97 0.42 -7.83 -0.84
N LEU A 98 1.52 -7.17 -0.46
CA LEU A 98 1.43 -5.95 0.35
C LEU A 98 0.66 -4.85 -0.38
N LYS A 99 0.99 -4.57 -1.66
CA LYS A 99 0.25 -3.62 -2.50
C LYS A 99 -1.23 -3.99 -2.63
N LEU A 100 -1.54 -5.27 -2.85
CA LEU A 100 -2.93 -5.74 -2.88
C LEU A 100 -3.66 -5.48 -1.57
N GLY A 101 -3.01 -5.73 -0.43
CA GLY A 101 -3.55 -5.45 0.90
C GLY A 101 -3.88 -3.98 1.06
N GLN A 102 -2.92 -3.11 0.79
CA GLN A 102 -3.06 -1.65 0.90
C GLN A 102 -4.16 -1.10 -0.01
N ILE A 103 -4.18 -1.49 -1.29
CA ILE A 103 -5.18 -1.04 -2.25
C ILE A 103 -6.58 -1.56 -1.88
N SER A 104 -6.68 -2.82 -1.42
CA SER A 104 -7.96 -3.39 -0.96
C SER A 104 -8.49 -2.66 0.27
N ALA A 105 -7.63 -2.33 1.24
CA ALA A 105 -8.00 -1.55 2.42
C ALA A 105 -8.47 -0.14 2.03
N ALA A 106 -7.74 0.55 1.16
CA ALA A 106 -8.12 1.87 0.66
C ALA A 106 -9.47 1.86 -0.08
N HIS A 107 -9.83 0.74 -0.68
CA HIS A 107 -11.13 0.54 -1.35
C HIS A 107 -12.24 0.03 -0.42
N GLY A 108 -11.93 -0.22 0.86
CA GLY A 108 -12.89 -0.72 1.85
C GLY A 108 -13.07 -2.25 1.86
N PHE A 109 -12.28 -2.99 1.10
CA PHE A 109 -12.33 -4.46 1.06
C PHE A 109 -11.45 -5.06 2.15
N LEU A 110 -11.83 -4.88 3.41
CA LEU A 110 -11.01 -5.25 4.57
C LEU A 110 -10.72 -6.76 4.66
N ALA A 111 -11.65 -7.62 4.23
CA ALA A 111 -11.43 -9.07 4.22
C ALA A 111 -10.33 -9.48 3.21
N ASP A 112 -10.34 -8.89 1.99
CA ASP A 112 -9.31 -9.10 0.99
C ASP A 112 -7.96 -8.50 1.45
N ALA A 113 -8.01 -7.32 2.07
CA ALA A 113 -6.83 -6.68 2.65
C ALA A 113 -6.17 -7.59 3.69
N ARG A 114 -6.94 -8.07 4.67
CA ARG A 114 -6.48 -9.02 5.69
C ARG A 114 -5.74 -10.21 5.08
N GLN A 115 -6.35 -10.87 4.12
CA GLN A 115 -5.77 -12.04 3.48
C GLN A 115 -4.41 -11.71 2.83
N ASN A 116 -4.32 -10.58 2.13
CA ASN A 116 -3.10 -10.19 1.43
C ASN A 116 -1.99 -9.74 2.39
N PHE A 117 -2.31 -9.00 3.46
CA PHE A 117 -1.34 -8.65 4.50
C PHE A 117 -0.79 -9.88 5.22
N LEU A 118 -1.65 -10.84 5.58
CA LEU A 118 -1.23 -12.10 6.19
C LEU A 118 -0.33 -12.94 5.26
N GLU A 119 -0.67 -13.03 3.98
CA GLU A 119 0.15 -13.74 2.99
C GLU A 119 1.52 -13.08 2.84
N TYR A 120 1.57 -11.74 2.77
CA TYR A 120 2.84 -11.02 2.74
C TYR A 120 3.67 -11.28 3.99
N ALA A 121 3.06 -11.12 5.19
CA ALA A 121 3.73 -11.34 6.46
C ALA A 121 4.32 -12.75 6.56
N GLN A 122 3.56 -13.78 6.17
CA GLN A 122 4.02 -15.15 6.17
C GLN A 122 5.21 -15.39 5.22
N ARG A 123 5.20 -14.75 4.03
CA ARG A 123 6.32 -14.82 3.09
C ARG A 123 7.57 -14.16 3.65
N MET A 124 7.41 -13.01 4.32
CA MET A 124 8.52 -12.31 4.95
C MET A 124 9.13 -13.12 6.09
N GLN A 125 8.31 -13.80 6.90
CA GLN A 125 8.81 -14.72 7.94
C GLN A 125 9.61 -15.87 7.37
N ARG A 126 9.10 -16.52 6.31
CA ARG A 126 9.82 -17.61 5.62
C ARG A 126 11.15 -17.15 5.01
N ALA A 127 11.24 -15.88 4.64
CA ALA A 127 12.46 -15.25 4.12
C ALA A 127 13.39 -14.72 5.23
N GLY A 128 13.02 -14.88 6.52
CA GLY A 128 13.78 -14.35 7.66
C GLY A 128 13.68 -12.82 7.83
N GLN A 129 12.77 -12.16 7.11
CA GLN A 129 12.56 -10.71 7.14
C GLN A 129 11.46 -10.36 8.18
N LEU A 130 11.77 -10.60 9.45
CA LEU A 130 10.78 -10.48 10.54
C LEU A 130 10.23 -9.07 10.69
N ASP A 131 11.09 -8.04 10.60
CA ASP A 131 10.66 -6.65 10.73
C ASP A 131 9.63 -6.24 9.66
N ALA A 132 9.82 -6.71 8.42
CA ALA A 132 8.87 -6.46 7.35
C ALA A 132 7.53 -7.18 7.58
N SER A 133 7.58 -8.39 8.18
CA SER A 133 6.38 -9.13 8.59
C SER A 133 5.61 -8.37 9.67
N PHE A 134 6.30 -7.96 10.73
CA PHE A 134 5.68 -7.22 11.84
C PHE A 134 5.10 -5.89 11.37
N ALA A 135 5.82 -5.14 10.54
CA ALA A 135 5.34 -3.87 10.00
C ALA A 135 4.04 -4.04 9.20
N ALA A 136 3.93 -5.09 8.39
CA ALA A 136 2.72 -5.34 7.62
C ALA A 136 1.52 -5.73 8.50
N LEU A 137 1.73 -6.56 9.52
CA LEU A 137 0.67 -6.93 10.47
C LEU A 137 0.22 -5.71 11.29
N GLU A 138 1.15 -4.85 11.70
CA GLU A 138 0.87 -3.61 12.41
C GLU A 138 0.07 -2.64 11.54
N GLU A 139 0.48 -2.44 10.29
CA GLU A 139 -0.23 -1.61 9.32
C GLU A 139 -1.69 -2.07 9.16
N PHE A 140 -1.93 -3.38 8.96
CA PHE A 140 -3.29 -3.88 8.85
C PHE A 140 -4.09 -3.75 10.14
N ALA A 141 -3.48 -4.05 11.30
CA ALA A 141 -4.13 -3.92 12.60
C ALA A 141 -4.56 -2.47 12.91
N ASP A 142 -3.83 -1.49 12.38
CA ASP A 142 -4.17 -0.05 12.50
C ASP A 142 -5.26 0.35 11.50
N LEU A 143 -5.26 -0.23 10.29
CA LEU A 143 -6.31 0.00 9.29
C LEU A 143 -7.64 -0.66 9.67
N SER A 144 -7.61 -1.76 10.42
CA SER A 144 -8.78 -2.52 10.85
C SER A 144 -8.73 -2.84 12.34
N PRO A 145 -8.90 -1.84 13.22
CA PRO A 145 -8.78 -2.02 14.66
C PRO A 145 -9.83 -2.97 15.27
N ASP A 146 -10.94 -3.21 14.58
CA ASP A 146 -11.96 -4.17 14.95
C ASP A 146 -11.53 -5.64 14.67
N ASP A 147 -10.49 -5.86 13.85
CA ASP A 147 -9.89 -7.19 13.63
C ASP A 147 -8.89 -7.50 14.75
N THR A 148 -9.46 -7.92 15.89
CA THR A 148 -8.67 -8.21 17.10
C THR A 148 -7.68 -9.36 16.90
N GLU A 149 -7.99 -10.32 16.01
CA GLU A 149 -7.18 -11.50 15.77
C GLU A 149 -5.81 -11.17 15.20
N VAL A 150 -5.74 -10.21 14.25
CA VAL A 150 -4.47 -9.84 13.64
C VAL A 150 -3.58 -9.10 14.62
N ARG A 151 -4.14 -8.25 15.49
CA ARG A 151 -3.35 -7.56 16.53
C ARG A 151 -2.84 -8.52 17.59
N VAL A 152 -3.64 -9.51 17.99
CA VAL A 152 -3.20 -10.58 18.89
C VAL A 152 -2.10 -11.42 18.23
N LEU A 153 -2.27 -11.81 16.97
CA LEU A 153 -1.25 -12.55 16.22
C LEU A 153 0.08 -11.78 16.15
N LEU A 154 0.03 -10.47 15.90
CA LEU A 154 1.21 -9.61 15.89
C LEU A 154 1.91 -9.64 17.26
N ALA A 155 1.16 -9.46 18.35
CA ALA A 155 1.72 -9.47 19.69
C ALA A 155 2.37 -10.82 20.06
N GLU A 156 1.72 -11.93 19.71
CA GLU A 156 2.27 -13.27 19.92
C GLU A 156 3.57 -13.49 19.14
N GLN A 157 3.64 -13.03 17.90
CA GLN A 157 4.85 -13.14 17.09
C GLN A 157 5.97 -12.25 17.60
N LEU A 158 5.67 -11.01 18.00
CA LEU A 158 6.64 -10.10 18.62
C LEU A 158 7.23 -10.71 19.88
N ALA A 159 6.39 -11.26 20.78
CA ALA A 159 6.84 -11.90 22.01
C ALA A 159 7.72 -13.13 21.74
N ALA A 160 7.31 -13.99 20.78
CA ALA A 160 8.06 -15.18 20.40
C ALA A 160 9.47 -14.87 19.86
N HIS A 161 9.67 -13.67 19.30
CA HIS A 161 10.96 -13.22 18.77
C HIS A 161 11.71 -12.25 19.69
N GLY A 162 11.31 -12.16 20.97
CA GLY A 162 12.02 -11.37 21.99
C GLY A 162 11.68 -9.88 22.01
N HIS A 163 10.61 -9.45 21.33
CA HIS A 163 10.13 -8.07 21.31
C HIS A 163 8.96 -7.88 22.29
N ALA A 164 9.16 -8.29 23.57
CA ALA A 164 8.11 -8.29 24.59
C ALA A 164 7.50 -6.90 24.81
N ASP A 165 8.31 -5.84 24.82
CA ASP A 165 7.83 -4.46 25.01
C ASP A 165 6.86 -4.05 23.92
N ARG A 166 7.19 -4.35 22.64
CA ARG A 166 6.29 -4.08 21.49
C ARG A 166 5.02 -4.93 21.53
N ALA A 167 5.15 -6.20 21.97
CA ALA A 167 3.98 -7.07 22.13
C ALA A 167 3.01 -6.51 23.16
N VAL A 168 3.51 -6.06 24.30
CA VAL A 168 2.72 -5.39 25.35
C VAL A 168 2.05 -4.13 24.80
N GLU A 169 2.76 -3.30 24.04
CA GLU A 169 2.21 -2.09 23.42
C GLU A 169 1.03 -2.41 22.49
N GLN A 170 1.15 -3.43 21.63
CA GLN A 170 0.07 -3.87 20.74
C GLN A 170 -1.16 -4.36 21.52
N LEU A 171 -0.95 -5.13 22.59
CA LEU A 171 -2.05 -5.61 23.44
C LEU A 171 -2.71 -4.47 24.23
N LEU A 172 -1.96 -3.50 24.73
CA LEU A 172 -2.53 -2.31 25.38
C LEU A 172 -3.39 -1.49 24.42
N THR A 173 -2.92 -1.32 23.18
CA THR A 173 -3.70 -0.67 22.12
C THR A 173 -5.00 -1.40 21.84
N LEU A 174 -4.97 -2.72 21.76
CA LEU A 174 -6.17 -3.55 21.58
C LEU A 174 -7.15 -3.39 22.75
N ARG A 175 -6.66 -3.52 24.00
CA ARG A 175 -7.47 -3.37 25.21
C ARG A 175 -8.18 -2.02 25.23
N ASP A 176 -7.45 -0.95 24.93
CA ASP A 176 -8.02 0.41 24.98
C ASP A 176 -9.06 0.61 23.88
N HIS A 177 -8.86 0.01 22.70
CA HIS A 177 -9.88 -0.02 21.65
C HIS A 177 -11.14 -0.78 22.10
N GLN A 178 -10.99 -2.00 22.67
CA GLN A 178 -12.10 -2.80 23.20
C GLN A 178 -12.90 -2.04 24.26
N ARG A 179 -12.23 -1.36 25.21
CA ARG A 179 -12.90 -0.50 26.21
C ARG A 179 -13.68 0.63 25.57
N SER A 180 -13.11 1.29 24.57
CA SER A 180 -13.78 2.38 23.86
C SER A 180 -15.07 1.95 23.17
N ARG A 181 -15.20 0.67 22.86
CA ARG A 181 -16.37 0.06 22.23
C ARG A 181 -17.31 -0.61 23.24
N GLY A 182 -16.98 -0.60 24.54
CA GLY A 182 -17.77 -1.23 25.58
C GLY A 182 -17.59 -2.76 25.67
N ASP A 183 -16.57 -3.32 25.01
CA ASP A 183 -16.20 -4.72 25.13
C ASP A 183 -15.30 -4.92 26.36
N GLU A 184 -15.90 -4.88 27.54
CA GLU A 184 -15.17 -5.03 28.82
C GLU A 184 -14.61 -6.45 29.00
N GLU A 185 -15.30 -7.48 28.54
CA GLU A 185 -14.85 -8.87 28.64
C GLU A 185 -13.59 -9.11 27.77
N GLY A 186 -13.63 -8.63 26.52
CA GLY A 186 -12.48 -8.66 25.65
C GLY A 186 -11.30 -7.87 26.20
N ALA A 187 -11.56 -6.68 26.74
CA ALA A 187 -10.55 -5.83 27.34
C ALA A 187 -9.88 -6.49 28.57
N GLU A 188 -10.65 -7.15 29.42
CA GLU A 188 -10.12 -7.89 30.56
C GLU A 188 -9.27 -9.08 30.12
N THR A 189 -9.73 -9.85 29.14
CA THR A 189 -8.98 -10.95 28.54
C THR A 189 -7.66 -10.47 27.96
N THR A 190 -7.69 -9.37 27.24
CA THR A 190 -6.47 -8.76 26.65
C THR A 190 -5.51 -8.26 27.74
N GLN A 191 -6.04 -7.65 28.82
CA GLN A 191 -5.24 -7.23 29.95
C GLN A 191 -4.54 -8.39 30.64
N GLN A 192 -5.17 -9.54 30.78
CA GLN A 192 -4.56 -10.75 31.32
C GLN A 192 -3.39 -11.22 30.45
N ARG A 193 -3.51 -11.12 29.12
CA ARG A 193 -2.40 -11.42 28.20
C ARG A 193 -1.23 -10.45 28.37
N VAL A 194 -1.49 -9.15 28.60
CA VAL A 194 -0.45 -8.16 28.92
C VAL A 194 0.31 -8.59 30.17
N LEU A 195 -0.39 -8.89 31.28
CA LEU A 195 0.21 -9.28 32.54
C LEU A 195 0.94 -10.62 32.49
N ALA A 196 0.57 -11.52 31.59
CA ALA A 196 1.27 -12.76 31.34
C ALA A 196 2.63 -12.54 30.64
N LEU A 197 2.74 -11.50 29.80
CA LEU A 197 4.01 -11.12 29.14
C LEU A 197 4.88 -10.25 30.03
N ASP A 198 4.28 -9.29 30.72
CA ASP A 198 4.95 -8.41 31.67
C ASP A 198 4.07 -8.19 32.91
N PRO A 199 4.35 -8.89 34.04
CA PRO A 199 3.61 -8.73 35.30
C PRO A 199 3.67 -7.32 35.91
N HIS A 200 4.61 -6.49 35.46
CA HIS A 200 4.82 -5.12 35.94
C HIS A 200 4.41 -4.05 34.93
N ALA A 201 3.75 -4.45 33.83
CA ALA A 201 3.30 -3.53 32.80
C ALA A 201 2.46 -2.40 33.38
N ASP A 202 2.74 -1.17 32.93
CA ASP A 202 1.90 -0.02 33.26
C ASP A 202 0.56 -0.14 32.50
N LEU A 203 -0.50 -0.43 33.25
CA LEU A 203 -1.86 -0.56 32.72
C LEU A 203 -2.59 0.77 32.62
N SER A 204 -1.96 1.91 32.92
CA SER A 204 -2.58 3.21 32.69
C SER A 204 -2.92 3.39 31.22
N SER A 205 -4.14 3.86 30.94
CA SER A 205 -4.56 4.10 29.54
C SER A 205 -3.60 5.08 28.87
N ARG A 206 -2.83 4.59 27.90
CA ARG A 206 -2.11 5.49 27.01
C ARG A 206 -3.17 6.13 26.10
N ARG A 207 -3.32 7.46 26.19
CA ARG A 207 -4.02 8.19 25.14
C ARG A 207 -3.30 7.83 23.84
N THR A 208 -3.94 7.01 23.02
CA THR A 208 -3.47 6.75 21.67
C THR A 208 -3.33 8.12 21.00
N ALA A 209 -2.09 8.54 20.79
CA ALA A 209 -1.80 9.58 19.84
C ALA A 209 -2.20 8.99 18.49
N VAL A 210 -3.45 9.20 18.09
CA VAL A 210 -3.89 8.99 16.72
C VAL A 210 -2.90 9.79 15.89
N ARG A 211 -2.01 9.11 15.20
CA ARG A 211 -1.26 9.70 14.09
C ARG A 211 -2.31 10.09 13.07
N ALA A 212 -2.87 11.31 13.25
CA ALA A 212 -3.65 11.95 12.22
C ALA A 212 -2.77 11.95 10.97
N GLY A 213 -3.19 11.17 9.99
CA GLY A 213 -2.56 11.12 8.67
C GLY A 213 -2.36 12.55 8.19
N GLY A 214 -1.15 12.83 7.68
CA GLY A 214 -0.63 14.14 7.37
C GLY A 214 -1.64 15.10 6.75
N ALA A 215 -2.14 16.01 7.56
CA ALA A 215 -2.58 17.31 7.08
C ALA A 215 -1.30 18.07 6.69
N ARG A 216 -1.11 18.31 5.40
CA ARG A 216 -0.13 19.27 4.92
C ARG A 216 -0.45 20.61 5.61
N PRO A 217 0.55 21.35 6.12
CA PRO A 217 0.31 22.71 6.56
C PRO A 217 -0.17 23.51 5.34
N GLU A 218 -1.35 24.11 5.45
CA GLU A 218 -1.82 25.10 4.51
C GLU A 218 -0.83 26.25 4.57
N GLU A 219 -0.08 26.48 3.48
CA GLU A 219 0.68 27.70 3.30
C GLU A 219 -0.31 28.86 3.17
N GLU A 220 -0.41 29.66 4.24
CA GLU A 220 -1.09 30.95 4.22
C GLU A 220 -0.41 31.85 3.18
N PHE A 221 -0.98 31.90 1.97
CA PHE A 221 -0.69 32.96 1.02
C PHE A 221 -1.35 34.23 1.51
N GLY A 222 -0.58 35.04 2.27
CA GLY A 222 -0.94 36.37 2.62
C GLY A 222 -1.06 37.25 1.37
N TYR A 223 -2.28 37.56 0.97
CA TYR A 223 -2.54 38.68 0.05
C TYR A 223 -2.25 39.99 0.77
N GLN A 224 -1.16 40.64 0.42
CA GLN A 224 -0.95 42.04 0.74
C GLN A 224 -1.79 42.87 -0.23
N GLU A 225 -2.87 43.46 0.30
CA GLU A 225 -3.58 44.54 -0.37
C GLU A 225 -2.66 45.78 -0.43
N GLY A 226 -2.21 46.10 -1.63
CA GLY A 226 -1.52 47.34 -1.91
C GLY A 226 -2.51 48.51 -1.88
N GLU A 227 -2.44 49.34 -0.86
CA GLU A 227 -3.14 50.62 -0.83
C GLU A 227 -2.59 51.54 -1.93
N GLY A 228 -3.48 51.90 -2.83
CA GLY A 228 -3.23 52.97 -3.80
C GLY A 228 -3.15 54.32 -3.10
N GLN A 229 -2.07 55.03 -3.29
CA GLN A 229 -2.03 56.49 -3.03
C GLN A 229 -2.08 57.21 -4.37
N GLU A 230 -3.15 57.97 -4.52
CA GLU A 230 -3.29 59.02 -5.50
C GLU A 230 -2.30 60.17 -5.19
N GLY A 231 -1.70 60.74 -6.24
CA GLY A 231 -0.88 61.94 -6.19
C GLY A 231 -0.45 62.35 -7.60
#